data_c052c6903b1417dcf97c01898cdd03d2
#
_entry.id   c052c6903b1417dcf97c01898cdd03d2
#
_cell.length_a   1.000
_cell.length_b   1.000
_cell.length_c   1.000
_cell.angle_alpha   90.00
_cell.angle_beta   90.00
_cell.angle_gamma   90.00
#
_symmetry.space_group_name_H-M   'P 1'
#
loop_
_entity.id
_entity.type
_entity.pdbx_description
1 polymer ?
#
loop_
_entity_poly.entity_id
_entity_poly.type
_entity_poly.pdbx_seq_one_letter_code
_entity_poly.pdbx_strand_id
1 'polypeptide(L)'
;TKGYAVKVVNPGGTEAWGWGLNCDNVHDPVPYFDITPAQIVKGLIEANEYLGLPHSMHVHANNLGNPGNYTTTLDTFKLSEGIKPNSKFGRDQVMHHTHVQFHSYGGDSWANVESRAKDIMAYVNSHDNITIDIGQVTLDETTTMTADGPFEHHLTELNHLKWANADVELETGSGVVPYVYSPNIKVCAIQWCIGLELALLAKDPMRVFMTTDHPNAGPFIRYPRIMKWLMSEEARKQQFDAFKHKDKVIEATNLAGIDRELDLYEVAQMTRAGPAKSLGLSHMYGGLAPGLEGDVAVFDFNPNEPYAPDAIETAFSNAECLFKAGVQVIDDHEIVSNGNKRTLWVNTKVNENPQVMRDVKEKFLRYYTVTLNNYEVSGHYLPNPYVIEVDATQ
;
A
#
# COMPACT_ATOMS: atom_id res chain seq x y z
N THR A 1 -22.06 -2.33 6.10
CA THR A 1 -21.17 -2.98 5.15
C THR A 1 -20.22 -3.89 5.88
N LYS A 2 -19.93 -5.05 5.33
CA LYS A 2 -19.03 -6.06 5.90
C LYS A 2 -17.60 -5.78 5.40
N GLY A 3 -16.90 -4.83 6.04
CA GLY A 3 -15.53 -4.46 5.72
C GLY A 3 -14.59 -4.76 6.87
N TYR A 4 -13.28 -4.76 6.61
CA TYR A 4 -12.26 -4.92 7.62
C TYR A 4 -11.63 -3.58 8.01
N ALA A 5 -11.33 -2.75 7.05
CA ALA A 5 -10.49 -1.57 7.15
C ALA A 5 -11.18 -0.32 6.59
N VAL A 6 -10.81 0.85 7.09
CA VAL A 6 -11.18 2.14 6.50
C VAL A 6 -10.01 2.63 5.64
N LYS A 7 -10.29 2.89 4.37
CA LYS A 7 -9.32 3.47 3.42
C LYS A 7 -9.92 4.71 2.77
N VAL A 8 -9.11 5.73 2.56
CA VAL A 8 -9.42 6.88 1.69
C VAL A 8 -8.44 6.91 0.53
N VAL A 9 -8.93 7.29 -0.65
CA VAL A 9 -8.15 7.43 -1.88
C VAL A 9 -8.32 8.85 -2.38
N ASN A 10 -7.19 9.56 -2.58
CA ASN A 10 -7.13 10.93 -3.12
C ASN A 10 -8.24 11.81 -2.54
N PRO A 11 -8.25 12.04 -1.20
CA PRO A 11 -9.35 12.70 -0.50
C PRO A 11 -9.67 14.06 -1.11
N GLY A 12 -10.93 14.26 -1.49
CA GLY A 12 -11.39 15.47 -2.19
C GLY A 12 -10.99 15.56 -3.66
N GLY A 13 -9.93 14.88 -4.09
CA GLY A 13 -9.51 14.86 -5.48
C GLY A 13 -10.45 14.07 -6.38
N THR A 14 -11.00 12.96 -5.88
CA THR A 14 -12.00 12.17 -6.60
C THR A 14 -13.26 13.01 -6.89
N GLU A 15 -13.74 13.76 -5.91
CA GLU A 15 -14.87 14.68 -6.06
C GLU A 15 -14.56 15.83 -7.03
N ALA A 16 -13.33 16.39 -6.93
CA ALA A 16 -12.86 17.44 -7.81
C ALA A 16 -12.72 16.98 -9.27
N TRP A 17 -12.38 15.71 -9.50
CA TRP A 17 -12.15 15.14 -10.81
C TRP A 17 -13.37 15.22 -11.73
N GLY A 18 -14.58 15.07 -11.18
CA GLY A 18 -15.82 15.27 -11.93
C GLY A 18 -15.97 16.66 -12.59
N TRP A 19 -15.15 17.62 -12.17
CA TRP A 19 -15.08 18.99 -12.72
C TRP A 19 -13.78 19.24 -13.51
N GLY A 20 -12.99 18.20 -13.76
CA GLY A 20 -11.67 18.30 -14.38
C GLY A 20 -10.61 18.95 -13.49
N LEU A 21 -10.79 18.87 -12.17
CA LEU A 21 -9.90 19.43 -11.16
C LEU A 21 -9.31 18.30 -10.29
N ASN A 22 -8.31 18.63 -9.46
CA ASN A 22 -7.76 17.77 -8.43
C ASN A 22 -7.44 18.59 -7.17
N CYS A 23 -7.16 17.92 -6.06
CA CYS A 23 -6.58 18.51 -4.86
C CYS A 23 -5.14 18.03 -4.76
N ASP A 24 -4.18 18.85 -5.14
CA ASP A 24 -2.74 18.48 -5.14
C ASP A 24 -2.09 18.72 -3.79
N ASN A 25 -2.72 19.54 -2.93
CA ASN A 25 -2.26 19.84 -1.57
C ASN A 25 -3.34 19.48 -0.56
N VAL A 26 -2.94 19.01 0.61
CA VAL A 26 -3.88 18.62 1.68
C VAL A 26 -4.74 19.77 2.23
N HIS A 27 -4.33 21.01 2.00
CA HIS A 27 -5.04 22.22 2.42
C HIS A 27 -5.86 22.89 1.32
N ASP A 28 -5.85 22.34 0.10
CA ASP A 28 -6.67 22.86 -0.99
C ASP A 28 -8.16 22.67 -0.66
N PRO A 29 -9.01 23.66 -0.95
CA PRO A 29 -10.46 23.48 -0.78
C PRO A 29 -10.96 22.49 -1.83
N VAL A 30 -11.73 21.50 -1.38
CA VAL A 30 -12.42 20.60 -2.31
C VAL A 30 -13.49 21.39 -3.07
N PRO A 31 -13.43 21.44 -4.42
CA PRO A 31 -14.39 22.23 -5.20
C PRO A 31 -15.85 21.90 -4.84
N TYR A 32 -16.64 22.93 -4.58
CA TYR A 32 -18.06 22.85 -4.23
C TYR A 32 -18.39 22.21 -2.87
N PHE A 33 -17.37 21.87 -2.08
CA PHE A 33 -17.53 21.37 -0.72
C PHE A 33 -16.76 22.28 0.25
N ASP A 34 -17.33 22.54 1.42
CA ASP A 34 -16.68 23.34 2.46
C ASP A 34 -15.78 22.45 3.34
N ILE A 35 -14.77 21.84 2.71
CA ILE A 35 -13.85 20.90 3.36
C ILE A 35 -12.53 20.85 2.61
N THR A 36 -11.46 20.42 3.29
CA THR A 36 -10.13 20.14 2.71
C THR A 36 -9.75 18.68 2.86
N PRO A 37 -8.82 18.14 2.02
CA PRO A 37 -8.25 16.81 2.22
C PRO A 37 -7.72 16.58 3.65
N ALA A 38 -7.05 17.58 4.24
CA ALA A 38 -6.56 17.51 5.61
C ALA A 38 -7.67 17.25 6.63
N GLN A 39 -8.82 17.91 6.49
CA GLN A 39 -9.97 17.71 7.36
C GLN A 39 -10.58 16.32 7.18
N ILE A 40 -10.64 15.82 5.93
CA ILE A 40 -11.14 14.47 5.62
C ILE A 40 -10.23 13.43 6.28
N VAL A 41 -8.92 13.46 6.01
CA VAL A 41 -7.96 12.48 6.53
C VAL A 41 -7.93 12.50 8.05
N LYS A 42 -7.80 13.67 8.65
CA LYS A 42 -7.75 13.82 10.12
C LYS A 42 -9.04 13.32 10.77
N GLY A 43 -10.21 13.71 10.23
CA GLY A 43 -11.49 13.27 10.75
C GLY A 43 -11.68 11.74 10.65
N LEU A 44 -11.18 11.10 9.59
CA LEU A 44 -11.21 9.64 9.45
C LEU A 44 -10.26 8.95 10.43
N ILE A 45 -9.06 9.49 10.67
CA ILE A 45 -8.14 8.97 11.71
C ILE A 45 -8.80 9.07 13.09
N GLU A 46 -9.34 10.23 13.45
CA GLU A 46 -10.03 10.45 14.72
C GLU A 46 -11.23 9.52 14.89
N ALA A 47 -12.03 9.31 13.84
CA ALA A 47 -13.15 8.38 13.86
C ALA A 47 -12.70 6.92 14.01
N ASN A 48 -11.62 6.52 13.32
CA ASN A 48 -11.03 5.18 13.45
C ASN A 48 -10.58 4.89 14.88
N GLU A 49 -9.91 5.88 15.51
CA GLU A 49 -9.46 5.76 16.90
C GLU A 49 -10.63 5.84 17.90
N TYR A 50 -11.62 6.70 17.66
CA TYR A 50 -12.83 6.75 18.48
C TYR A 50 -13.58 5.41 18.50
N LEU A 51 -13.68 4.76 17.34
CA LEU A 51 -14.30 3.44 17.22
C LEU A 51 -13.43 2.31 17.77
N GLY A 52 -12.13 2.51 17.96
CA GLY A 52 -11.19 1.48 18.42
C GLY A 52 -10.99 0.35 17.39
N LEU A 53 -10.98 0.68 16.10
CA LEU A 53 -10.86 -0.31 15.03
C LEU A 53 -9.51 -1.06 15.07
N PRO A 54 -9.45 -2.31 14.60
CA PRO A 54 -8.25 -3.13 14.69
C PRO A 54 -7.08 -2.59 13.88
N HIS A 55 -7.31 -2.02 12.69
CA HIS A 55 -6.26 -1.52 11.83
C HIS A 55 -6.13 0.01 11.89
N SER A 56 -4.96 0.54 11.45
CA SER A 56 -4.74 1.98 11.26
C SER A 56 -5.58 2.50 10.09
N MET A 57 -5.92 3.80 10.09
CA MET A 57 -6.55 4.45 8.94
C MET A 57 -5.61 4.33 7.73
N HIS A 58 -6.10 3.79 6.61
CA HIS A 58 -5.33 3.55 5.40
C HIS A 58 -5.48 4.74 4.43
N VAL A 59 -4.37 5.34 4.02
CA VAL A 59 -4.36 6.56 3.21
C VAL A 59 -3.62 6.36 1.90
N HIS A 60 -4.32 6.51 0.79
CA HIS A 60 -3.75 6.82 -0.51
C HIS A 60 -3.90 8.36 -0.67
N ALA A 61 -2.80 9.07 -0.48
CA ALA A 61 -2.84 10.53 -0.37
C ALA A 61 -3.06 11.24 -1.71
N ASN A 62 -3.22 12.54 -1.62
CA ASN A 62 -3.33 13.44 -2.77
C ASN A 62 -2.02 13.50 -3.57
N ASN A 63 -2.12 13.99 -4.79
CA ASN A 63 -0.99 14.27 -5.68
C ASN A 63 -0.13 13.05 -6.03
N LEU A 64 -0.75 11.85 -6.06
CA LEU A 64 -0.05 10.62 -6.43
C LEU A 64 0.59 10.75 -7.80
N GLY A 65 1.83 10.27 -7.92
CA GLY A 65 2.51 10.12 -9.19
C GLY A 65 3.03 11.41 -9.83
N ASN A 66 2.85 12.57 -9.23
CA ASN A 66 3.34 13.84 -9.77
C ASN A 66 4.75 14.19 -9.26
N PRO A 67 5.65 14.71 -10.09
CA PRO A 67 6.92 15.27 -9.65
C PRO A 67 6.71 16.34 -8.56
N GLY A 68 7.53 16.31 -7.50
CA GLY A 68 7.43 17.23 -6.35
C GLY A 68 6.43 16.81 -5.26
N ASN A 69 5.72 15.71 -5.41
CA ASN A 69 4.66 15.28 -4.49
C ASN A 69 5.12 14.86 -3.07
N TYR A 70 6.41 14.67 -2.85
CA TYR A 70 6.94 14.30 -1.53
C TYR A 70 6.54 15.30 -0.42
N THR A 71 6.35 16.57 -0.77
CA THR A 71 5.91 17.61 0.18
C THR A 71 4.47 17.35 0.64
N THR A 72 3.56 17.03 -0.29
CA THR A 72 2.18 16.64 0.01
C THR A 72 2.15 15.39 0.90
N THR A 73 3.05 14.44 0.67
CA THR A 73 3.19 13.23 1.48
C THR A 73 3.61 13.56 2.91
N LEU A 74 4.64 14.40 3.09
CA LEU A 74 5.08 14.85 4.41
C LEU A 74 3.97 15.62 5.14
N ASP A 75 3.21 16.46 4.44
CA ASP A 75 2.09 17.16 5.03
C ASP A 75 0.96 16.21 5.42
N THR A 76 0.71 15.17 4.63
CA THR A 76 -0.24 14.08 4.99
C THR A 76 0.21 13.37 6.26
N PHE A 77 1.49 13.03 6.41
CA PHE A 77 2.02 12.38 7.61
C PHE A 77 1.77 13.19 8.89
N LYS A 78 1.96 14.50 8.82
CA LYS A 78 1.74 15.43 9.95
C LYS A 78 0.29 15.44 10.44
N LEU A 79 -0.69 15.08 9.61
CA LEU A 79 -2.10 15.05 10.01
C LEU A 79 -2.38 14.03 11.13
N SER A 80 -1.53 13.03 11.28
CA SER A 80 -1.62 12.00 12.32
C SER A 80 -0.86 12.36 13.62
N GLU A 81 -0.10 13.46 13.64
CA GLU A 81 0.67 13.87 14.82
C GLU A 81 -0.25 14.22 16.00
N GLY A 82 0.16 13.76 17.18
CA GLY A 82 -0.57 14.02 18.42
C GLY A 82 -1.81 13.13 18.62
N ILE A 83 -2.26 12.38 17.62
CA ILE A 83 -3.33 11.40 17.78
C ILE A 83 -2.72 10.10 18.32
N LYS A 84 -3.30 9.58 19.40
CA LYS A 84 -2.84 8.34 20.03
C LYS A 84 -3.67 7.15 19.59
N PRO A 85 -3.06 5.98 19.36
CA PRO A 85 -3.79 4.78 19.02
C PRO A 85 -4.71 4.37 20.19
N ASN A 86 -5.96 4.06 19.87
CA ASN A 86 -6.97 3.55 20.79
C ASN A 86 -7.45 2.17 20.31
N SER A 87 -6.52 1.23 20.19
CA SER A 87 -6.84 -0.11 19.70
C SER A 87 -6.54 -1.16 20.75
N LYS A 88 -7.50 -2.07 20.96
CA LYS A 88 -7.34 -3.27 21.82
C LYS A 88 -6.58 -4.40 21.09
N PHE A 89 -6.20 -4.20 19.83
CA PHE A 89 -5.63 -5.20 18.93
C PHE A 89 -4.11 -5.09 18.76
N GLY A 90 -3.44 -4.26 19.59
CA GLY A 90 -1.98 -4.21 19.70
C GLY A 90 -1.25 -3.44 18.59
N ARG A 91 -1.95 -2.66 17.76
CA ARG A 91 -1.30 -1.71 16.87
C ARG A 91 -0.85 -0.44 17.61
N ASP A 92 0.27 0.13 17.18
CA ASP A 92 0.83 1.34 17.79
C ASP A 92 0.68 2.58 16.89
N GLN A 93 0.32 2.41 15.61
CA GLN A 93 0.19 3.48 14.64
C GLN A 93 -1.27 3.80 14.37
N VAL A 94 -1.55 5.07 14.02
CA VAL A 94 -2.90 5.57 13.73
C VAL A 94 -3.17 5.70 12.23
N MET A 95 -2.10 5.76 11.43
CA MET A 95 -2.18 5.88 9.98
C MET A 95 -1.24 4.90 9.28
N HIS A 96 -1.72 4.29 8.21
CA HIS A 96 -0.92 3.56 7.23
C HIS A 96 -0.98 4.28 5.89
N HIS A 97 0.17 4.73 5.37
CA HIS A 97 0.26 5.37 4.07
C HIS A 97 0.73 4.36 3.03
N THR A 98 -0.07 4.13 2.00
CA THR A 98 0.16 3.07 1.02
C THR A 98 1.05 3.49 -0.15
N HIS A 99 1.72 2.54 -0.80
CA HIS A 99 2.53 2.64 -2.02
C HIS A 99 3.36 3.94 -2.11
N VAL A 100 4.12 4.23 -1.05
CA VAL A 100 4.84 5.49 -0.84
C VAL A 100 5.89 5.77 -1.93
N GLN A 101 6.32 4.77 -2.68
CA GLN A 101 7.17 4.97 -3.85
C GLN A 101 6.57 5.98 -4.82
N PHE A 102 5.26 5.94 -5.08
CA PHE A 102 4.56 6.88 -5.96
C PHE A 102 4.33 8.26 -5.35
N HIS A 103 4.64 8.43 -4.07
CA HIS A 103 4.50 9.63 -3.26
C HIS A 103 5.85 10.24 -2.83
N SER A 104 6.97 9.79 -3.40
CA SER A 104 8.32 10.17 -2.99
C SER A 104 9.11 10.86 -4.09
N TYR A 105 8.44 11.58 -4.98
CA TYR A 105 9.06 12.25 -6.10
C TYR A 105 9.44 13.69 -5.75
N GLY A 106 10.69 14.05 -6.08
CA GLY A 106 11.18 15.43 -6.20
C GLY A 106 11.18 15.89 -7.65
N GLY A 107 11.77 17.08 -7.88
CA GLY A 107 11.73 17.74 -9.17
C GLY A 107 10.41 18.49 -9.40
N ASP A 108 10.31 19.18 -10.54
CA ASP A 108 9.13 19.96 -10.94
C ASP A 108 8.49 19.43 -12.24
N SER A 109 9.08 18.42 -12.83
CA SER A 109 8.63 17.81 -14.08
C SER A 109 9.19 16.40 -14.24
N TRP A 110 8.60 15.61 -15.14
CA TRP A 110 9.10 14.28 -15.47
C TRP A 110 10.50 14.28 -16.07
N ALA A 111 10.95 15.42 -16.62
CA ALA A 111 12.30 15.55 -17.16
C ALA A 111 13.37 15.57 -16.06
N ASN A 112 13.05 16.13 -14.90
CA ASN A 112 13.95 16.28 -13.76
C ASN A 112 13.47 15.59 -12.47
N VAL A 113 12.57 14.62 -12.60
CA VAL A 113 12.13 13.79 -11.46
C VAL A 113 13.33 13.14 -10.78
N GLU A 114 13.31 13.14 -9.44
CA GLU A 114 14.36 12.59 -8.58
C GLU A 114 13.75 11.92 -7.36
N SER A 115 14.55 11.12 -6.65
CA SER A 115 14.14 10.46 -5.41
C SER A 115 14.15 11.44 -4.23
N ARG A 116 13.09 11.42 -3.44
CA ARG A 116 12.97 12.02 -2.11
C ARG A 116 12.72 10.99 -0.99
N ALA A 117 13.07 9.73 -1.27
CA ALA A 117 12.93 8.66 -0.28
C ALA A 117 13.68 8.97 1.03
N LYS A 118 14.83 9.66 0.98
CA LYS A 118 15.56 10.08 2.19
C LYS A 118 14.74 11.03 3.07
N ASP A 119 14.05 12.00 2.47
CA ASP A 119 13.22 12.97 3.21
C ASP A 119 12.03 12.26 3.84
N ILE A 120 11.36 11.38 3.09
CA ILE A 120 10.27 10.55 3.57
C ILE A 120 10.73 9.66 4.73
N MET A 121 11.85 8.94 4.56
CA MET A 121 12.35 8.03 5.59
C MET A 121 12.94 8.75 6.80
N ALA A 122 13.42 9.98 6.65
CA ALA A 122 13.80 10.82 7.80
C ALA A 122 12.60 11.06 8.72
N TYR A 123 11.42 11.35 8.16
CA TYR A 123 10.17 11.47 8.92
C TYR A 123 9.76 10.13 9.54
N VAL A 124 9.62 9.07 8.73
CA VAL A 124 9.18 7.74 9.20
C VAL A 124 10.07 7.21 10.34
N ASN A 125 11.39 7.40 10.23
CA ASN A 125 12.35 6.93 11.22
C ASN A 125 12.38 7.76 12.52
N SER A 126 11.78 8.95 12.53
CA SER A 126 11.77 9.85 13.70
C SER A 126 10.40 9.97 14.37
N HIS A 127 9.34 9.40 13.81
CA HIS A 127 7.97 9.46 14.31
C HIS A 127 7.38 8.06 14.40
N ASP A 128 6.59 7.80 15.45
CA ASP A 128 6.05 6.45 15.75
C ASP A 128 4.59 6.25 15.34
N ASN A 129 3.95 7.29 14.82
CA ASN A 129 2.51 7.35 14.56
C ASN A 129 2.05 6.74 13.24
N ILE A 130 2.98 6.39 12.35
CA ILE A 130 2.68 5.89 10.99
C ILE A 130 3.41 4.60 10.63
N THR A 131 2.78 3.84 9.74
CA THR A 131 3.41 2.78 8.93
C THR A 131 3.28 3.13 7.45
N ILE A 132 4.15 2.57 6.63
CA ILE A 132 4.09 2.72 5.16
C ILE A 132 4.23 1.37 4.47
N ASP A 133 3.75 1.28 3.24
CA ASP A 133 4.20 0.24 2.31
C ASP A 133 4.87 0.84 1.07
N ILE A 134 5.80 0.09 0.49
CA ILE A 134 6.69 0.65 -0.53
C ILE A 134 6.06 0.75 -1.91
N GLY A 135 5.13 -0.14 -2.29
CA GLY A 135 4.55 -0.16 -3.63
C GLY A 135 5.60 -0.38 -4.73
N GLN A 136 6.48 -1.40 -4.57
CA GLN A 136 7.67 -1.60 -5.40
C GLN A 136 7.35 -1.85 -6.87
N VAL A 137 7.90 -1.02 -7.74
CA VAL A 137 7.91 -1.26 -9.20
C VAL A 137 8.81 -2.45 -9.53
N THR A 138 8.26 -3.42 -10.28
CA THR A 138 8.95 -4.68 -10.59
C THR A 138 9.55 -4.75 -12.00
N LEU A 139 9.44 -3.65 -12.77
CA LEU A 139 9.94 -3.52 -14.15
C LEU A 139 9.30 -4.55 -15.09
N ASP A 140 8.01 -4.78 -14.92
CA ASP A 140 7.19 -5.71 -15.71
C ASP A 140 6.02 -4.98 -16.39
N GLU A 141 5.30 -5.71 -17.21
CA GLU A 141 3.96 -5.35 -17.66
C GLU A 141 2.97 -5.47 -16.50
N THR A 142 2.08 -4.50 -16.38
CA THR A 142 1.11 -4.43 -15.30
C THR A 142 -0.19 -3.78 -15.75
N THR A 143 -1.15 -3.72 -14.84
CA THR A 143 -2.42 -3.01 -15.05
C THR A 143 -2.70 -2.18 -13.80
N THR A 144 -2.71 -0.87 -13.95
CA THR A 144 -3.09 0.03 -12.86
C THR A 144 -4.60 0.09 -12.77
N MET A 145 -5.11 -0.16 -11.57
CA MET A 145 -6.54 -0.13 -11.21
C MET A 145 -6.67 0.69 -9.93
N THR A 146 -7.29 1.86 -10.02
CA THR A 146 -7.42 2.73 -8.84
C THR A 146 -8.67 3.61 -8.94
N ALA A 147 -9.12 4.13 -7.80
CA ALA A 147 -10.11 5.18 -7.69
C ALA A 147 -9.47 6.59 -7.71
N ASP A 148 -8.22 6.71 -8.16
CA ASP A 148 -7.53 7.99 -8.38
C ASP A 148 -7.56 8.34 -9.86
N GLY A 149 -8.63 9.00 -10.30
CA GLY A 149 -8.83 9.40 -11.69
C GLY A 149 -7.72 10.31 -12.24
N PRO A 150 -7.26 11.34 -11.52
CA PRO A 150 -6.12 12.14 -11.94
C PRO A 150 -4.87 11.31 -12.22
N PHE A 151 -4.55 10.34 -11.37
CA PHE A 151 -3.39 9.46 -11.57
C PHE A 151 -3.55 8.57 -12.81
N GLU A 152 -4.73 7.98 -13.01
CA GLU A 152 -5.03 7.19 -14.22
C GLU A 152 -4.82 8.02 -15.51
N HIS A 153 -5.28 9.26 -15.49
CA HIS A 153 -5.10 10.18 -16.61
C HIS A 153 -3.61 10.47 -16.88
N HIS A 154 -2.82 10.74 -15.84
CA HIS A 154 -1.37 10.94 -15.98
C HIS A 154 -0.64 9.72 -16.55
N LEU A 155 -1.00 8.51 -16.13
CA LEU A 155 -0.41 7.29 -16.70
C LEU A 155 -0.71 7.14 -18.18
N THR A 156 -1.91 7.52 -18.60
CA THR A 156 -2.32 7.52 -20.01
C THR A 156 -1.46 8.47 -20.83
N GLU A 157 -1.20 9.67 -20.33
CA GLU A 157 -0.34 10.66 -20.98
C GLU A 157 1.12 10.18 -21.07
N LEU A 158 1.67 9.63 -19.98
CA LEU A 158 3.05 9.13 -19.94
C LEU A 158 3.32 8.00 -20.93
N ASN A 159 2.35 7.12 -21.14
CA ASN A 159 2.48 5.98 -22.04
C ASN A 159 2.06 6.27 -23.48
N HIS A 160 1.44 7.39 -23.74
CA HIS A 160 0.82 7.70 -25.05
C HIS A 160 -0.10 6.60 -25.56
N LEU A 161 -0.85 5.95 -24.67
CA LEU A 161 -1.69 4.82 -25.01
C LEU A 161 -2.94 5.26 -25.79
N LYS A 162 -3.17 4.67 -26.93
CA LYS A 162 -4.36 4.95 -27.76
C LYS A 162 -5.65 4.34 -27.20
N TRP A 163 -5.53 3.35 -26.34
CA TRP A 163 -6.61 2.49 -25.87
C TRP A 163 -6.75 2.44 -24.37
N ALA A 164 -5.98 3.24 -23.64
CA ALA A 164 -6.21 3.37 -22.20
C ALA A 164 -7.63 3.90 -22.03
N ASN A 165 -8.40 3.21 -21.22
CA ASN A 165 -9.70 3.69 -20.83
C ASN A 165 -9.51 4.93 -19.97
N ALA A 166 -9.51 6.09 -20.60
CA ALA A 166 -9.56 7.37 -19.90
C ALA A 166 -10.96 7.66 -19.35
N ASP A 167 -11.94 6.78 -19.62
CA ASP A 167 -13.26 6.84 -19.01
C ASP A 167 -13.16 6.45 -17.53
N VAL A 168 -12.61 7.37 -16.77
CA VAL A 168 -12.75 7.36 -15.34
C VAL A 168 -14.21 7.64 -15.04
N GLU A 169 -14.86 6.69 -14.40
CA GLU A 169 -16.23 6.86 -13.97
C GLU A 169 -16.31 8.06 -13.02
N LEU A 170 -17.06 9.10 -13.40
CA LEU A 170 -17.11 10.37 -12.68
C LEU A 170 -17.60 10.24 -11.24
N GLU A 171 -18.53 9.32 -10.98
CA GLU A 171 -19.08 9.10 -9.62
C GLU A 171 -18.09 8.41 -8.68
N THR A 172 -17.25 7.50 -9.20
CA THR A 172 -16.31 6.70 -8.39
C THR A 172 -14.88 7.14 -8.56
N GLY A 173 -14.55 7.87 -9.62
CA GLY A 173 -13.20 8.25 -9.98
C GLY A 173 -12.32 7.04 -10.37
N SER A 174 -12.91 5.89 -10.69
CA SER A 174 -12.20 4.63 -10.93
C SER A 174 -11.80 4.48 -12.40
N GLY A 175 -10.65 3.89 -12.63
CA GLY A 175 -10.18 3.57 -13.97
C GLY A 175 -9.27 2.35 -14.01
N VAL A 176 -8.95 1.89 -15.23
CA VAL A 176 -8.04 0.76 -15.50
C VAL A 176 -7.12 1.15 -16.66
N VAL A 177 -5.82 1.17 -16.40
CA VAL A 177 -4.81 1.53 -17.42
C VAL A 177 -3.74 0.43 -17.49
N PRO A 178 -3.59 -0.27 -18.62
CA PRO A 178 -2.40 -1.10 -18.86
C PRO A 178 -1.14 -0.24 -18.85
N TYR A 179 -0.12 -0.68 -18.16
CA TYR A 179 1.14 0.05 -18.04
C TYR A 179 2.35 -0.89 -18.09
N VAL A 180 3.45 -0.40 -18.66
CA VAL A 180 4.71 -1.15 -18.75
C VAL A 180 5.80 -0.36 -18.05
N TYR A 181 6.29 -0.87 -16.92
CA TYR A 181 7.49 -0.33 -16.29
C TYR A 181 8.72 -0.92 -16.97
N SER A 182 9.41 -0.11 -17.77
CA SER A 182 10.52 -0.57 -18.58
C SER A 182 11.88 -0.06 -18.04
N PRO A 183 12.90 -0.92 -17.96
CA PRO A 183 14.27 -0.50 -17.61
C PRO A 183 14.89 0.46 -18.63
N ASN A 184 14.28 0.58 -19.81
CA ASN A 184 14.72 1.51 -20.86
C ASN A 184 14.17 2.94 -20.68
N ILE A 185 13.23 3.14 -19.75
CA ILE A 185 12.61 4.44 -19.43
C ILE A 185 13.21 4.97 -18.13
N LYS A 186 13.84 6.15 -18.18
CA LYS A 186 14.49 6.79 -17.03
C LYS A 186 13.56 6.87 -15.80
N VAL A 187 12.33 7.29 -16.00
CA VAL A 187 11.33 7.45 -14.92
C VAL A 187 11.05 6.11 -14.24
N CYS A 188 10.82 5.04 -15.00
CA CYS A 188 10.55 3.71 -14.43
C CYS A 188 11.75 3.19 -13.60
N ALA A 189 12.98 3.47 -14.07
CA ALA A 189 14.18 3.11 -13.31
C ALA A 189 14.33 3.92 -12.02
N ILE A 190 14.00 5.22 -12.03
CA ILE A 190 13.96 6.05 -10.82
C ILE A 190 12.90 5.53 -9.84
N GLN A 191 11.71 5.20 -10.33
CA GLN A 191 10.63 4.62 -9.53
C GLN A 191 11.06 3.31 -8.86
N TRP A 192 11.77 2.43 -9.60
CA TRP A 192 12.35 1.22 -9.04
C TRP A 192 13.34 1.50 -7.91
N CYS A 193 14.21 2.49 -8.08
CA CYS A 193 15.15 2.90 -7.03
C CYS A 193 14.44 3.40 -5.78
N ILE A 194 13.43 4.26 -5.93
CA ILE A 194 12.71 4.88 -4.80
C ILE A 194 12.11 3.83 -3.87
N GLY A 195 11.44 2.81 -4.42
CA GLY A 195 10.83 1.78 -3.57
C GLY A 195 11.87 0.99 -2.76
N LEU A 196 13.01 0.64 -3.36
CA LEU A 196 14.11 -0.02 -2.64
C LEU A 196 14.78 0.91 -1.63
N GLU A 197 14.94 2.20 -1.94
CA GLU A 197 15.46 3.18 -0.99
C GLU A 197 14.59 3.29 0.27
N LEU A 198 13.26 3.33 0.12
CA LEU A 198 12.33 3.36 1.24
C LEU A 198 12.54 2.16 2.16
N ALA A 199 12.65 0.95 1.59
CA ALA A 199 12.87 -0.27 2.36
C ALA A 199 14.25 -0.31 3.04
N LEU A 200 15.31 -0.01 2.28
CA LEU A 200 16.69 -0.09 2.77
C LEU A 200 17.05 1.02 3.77
N LEU A 201 16.37 2.16 3.75
CA LEU A 201 16.56 3.25 4.71
C LEU A 201 15.71 3.07 5.99
N ALA A 202 14.85 2.05 6.06
CA ALA A 202 14.04 1.77 7.23
C ALA A 202 14.91 1.38 8.43
N LYS A 203 14.74 2.07 9.57
CA LYS A 203 15.37 1.68 10.84
C LYS A 203 14.58 0.58 11.55
N ASP A 204 13.27 0.57 11.35
CA ASP A 204 12.35 -0.41 11.91
C ASP A 204 11.57 -1.10 10.79
N PRO A 205 11.97 -2.34 10.39
CA PRO A 205 11.29 -3.11 9.36
C PRO A 205 9.82 -3.42 9.69
N MET A 206 9.45 -3.37 10.97
CA MET A 206 8.05 -3.58 11.41
C MET A 206 7.09 -2.47 10.96
N ARG A 207 7.60 -1.35 10.44
CA ARG A 207 6.82 -0.18 10.02
C ARG A 207 6.87 0.14 8.53
N VAL A 208 7.67 -0.63 7.76
CA VAL A 208 7.82 -0.47 6.32
C VAL A 208 7.53 -1.80 5.64
N PHE A 209 6.45 -1.87 4.87
CA PHE A 209 5.99 -3.15 4.32
C PHE A 209 6.38 -3.31 2.86
N MET A 210 6.81 -4.53 2.51
CA MET A 210 7.11 -4.91 1.14
C MET A 210 5.80 -5.22 0.40
N THR A 211 5.45 -4.39 -0.57
CA THR A 211 4.28 -4.56 -1.44
C THR A 211 4.62 -4.21 -2.88
N THR A 212 3.73 -4.54 -3.81
CA THR A 212 3.76 -4.09 -5.20
C THR A 212 2.53 -3.24 -5.54
N ASP A 213 1.68 -2.94 -4.56
CA ASP A 213 0.37 -2.37 -4.82
C ASP A 213 -0.36 -3.16 -5.93
N HIS A 214 -0.34 -4.49 -5.81
CA HIS A 214 -0.80 -5.42 -6.85
C HIS A 214 -2.19 -5.05 -7.39
N PRO A 215 -2.34 -4.91 -8.72
CA PRO A 215 -1.35 -5.15 -9.77
C PRO A 215 -0.55 -3.91 -10.20
N ASN A 216 -0.76 -2.75 -9.59
CA ASN A 216 -0.40 -1.42 -10.08
C ASN A 216 1.11 -1.23 -10.35
N ALA A 217 1.98 -1.51 -9.40
CA ALA A 217 3.44 -1.39 -9.58
C ALA A 217 4.09 -2.68 -10.07
N GLY A 218 3.37 -3.80 -9.95
CA GLY A 218 3.81 -5.11 -10.39
C GLY A 218 2.96 -6.24 -9.80
N PRO A 219 3.02 -7.44 -10.42
CA PRO A 219 2.28 -8.59 -9.93
C PRO A 219 2.91 -9.15 -8.65
N PHE A 220 2.08 -9.62 -7.69
CA PHE A 220 2.56 -10.18 -6.42
C PHE A 220 3.49 -11.39 -6.58
N ILE A 221 3.42 -12.11 -7.68
CA ILE A 221 4.35 -13.23 -8.00
C ILE A 221 5.81 -12.76 -8.14
N ARG A 222 6.06 -11.44 -8.17
CA ARG A 222 7.40 -10.85 -8.21
C ARG A 222 7.99 -10.53 -6.82
N TYR A 223 7.30 -10.85 -5.75
CA TYR A 223 7.86 -10.67 -4.39
C TYR A 223 9.23 -11.34 -4.22
N PRO A 224 9.50 -12.55 -4.73
CA PRO A 224 10.84 -13.15 -4.66
C PRO A 224 11.93 -12.30 -5.34
N ARG A 225 11.61 -11.63 -6.44
CA ARG A 225 12.52 -10.70 -7.12
C ARG A 225 12.80 -9.46 -6.28
N ILE A 226 11.80 -8.92 -5.60
CA ILE A 226 11.99 -7.79 -4.68
C ILE A 226 12.88 -8.21 -3.51
N MET A 227 12.67 -9.39 -2.95
CA MET A 227 13.54 -9.96 -1.91
C MET A 227 14.99 -10.04 -2.40
N LYS A 228 15.23 -10.53 -3.61
CA LYS A 228 16.57 -10.57 -4.22
C LYS A 228 17.23 -9.19 -4.23
N TRP A 229 16.51 -8.13 -4.64
CA TRP A 229 17.05 -6.78 -4.65
C TRP A 229 17.29 -6.20 -3.25
N LEU A 230 16.46 -6.53 -2.28
CA LEU A 230 16.62 -6.08 -0.90
C LEU A 230 17.73 -6.81 -0.17
N MET A 231 17.95 -8.09 -0.46
CA MET A 231 18.92 -8.97 0.20
C MET A 231 20.28 -9.04 -0.53
N SER A 232 20.43 -8.40 -1.70
CA SER A 232 21.69 -8.44 -2.46
C SER A 232 22.00 -7.11 -3.15
N GLU A 233 23.07 -6.48 -2.72
CA GLU A 233 23.64 -5.30 -3.38
C GLU A 233 24.12 -5.64 -4.81
N GLU A 234 24.68 -6.83 -5.00
CA GLU A 234 25.10 -7.32 -6.31
C GLU A 234 23.95 -7.41 -7.30
N ALA A 235 22.77 -7.90 -6.86
CA ALA A 235 21.56 -7.92 -7.69
C ALA A 235 21.13 -6.50 -8.10
N ARG A 236 21.26 -5.52 -7.20
CA ARG A 236 20.98 -4.12 -7.52
C ARG A 236 21.96 -3.55 -8.55
N LYS A 237 23.26 -3.87 -8.43
CA LYS A 237 24.29 -3.46 -9.41
C LYS A 237 24.02 -4.04 -10.78
N GLN A 238 23.66 -5.33 -10.85
CA GLN A 238 23.27 -5.97 -12.11
C GLN A 238 22.03 -5.30 -12.75
N GLN A 239 21.06 -4.90 -11.94
CA GLN A 239 19.89 -4.18 -12.44
C GLN A 239 20.25 -2.77 -12.93
N PHE A 240 21.15 -2.05 -12.27
CA PHE A 240 21.67 -0.77 -12.76
C PHE A 240 22.38 -0.91 -14.11
N ASP A 241 23.14 -2.00 -14.32
CA ASP A 241 23.82 -2.27 -15.59
C ASP A 241 22.85 -2.54 -16.74
N ALA A 242 21.65 -3.00 -16.42
CA ALA A 242 20.57 -3.21 -17.40
C ALA A 242 19.81 -1.92 -17.77
N PHE A 243 20.02 -0.80 -17.08
CA PHE A 243 19.31 0.45 -17.39
C PHE A 243 19.94 1.19 -18.57
N LYS A 244 19.11 1.54 -19.53
CA LYS A 244 19.53 2.35 -20.69
C LYS A 244 20.09 3.73 -20.29
N HIS A 245 19.60 4.30 -19.18
CA HIS A 245 19.96 5.64 -18.73
C HIS A 245 20.64 5.61 -17.35
N LYS A 246 21.49 4.59 -17.10
CA LYS A 246 22.12 4.30 -15.82
C LYS A 246 22.65 5.54 -15.10
N ASP A 247 23.52 6.33 -15.76
CA ASP A 247 24.16 7.49 -15.13
C ASP A 247 23.14 8.52 -14.63
N LYS A 248 22.13 8.82 -15.44
CA LYS A 248 21.06 9.76 -15.09
C LYS A 248 20.16 9.24 -13.96
N VAL A 249 20.02 7.93 -13.84
CA VAL A 249 19.29 7.29 -12.74
C VAL A 249 20.10 7.39 -11.44
N ILE A 250 21.39 7.14 -11.51
CA ILE A 250 22.31 7.28 -10.36
C ILE A 250 22.34 8.73 -9.86
N GLU A 251 22.40 9.71 -10.75
CA GLU A 251 22.37 11.14 -10.40
C GLU A 251 21.05 11.56 -9.75
N ALA A 252 19.92 10.95 -10.12
CA ALA A 252 18.59 11.30 -9.65
C ALA A 252 18.14 10.49 -8.41
N THR A 253 18.94 9.54 -7.93
CA THR A 253 18.57 8.61 -6.84
C THR A 253 19.71 8.40 -5.87
N ASN A 254 19.45 7.74 -4.73
CA ASN A 254 20.48 7.45 -3.73
C ASN A 254 20.85 5.97 -3.66
N LEU A 255 20.14 5.11 -4.37
CA LEU A 255 20.21 3.65 -4.22
C LEU A 255 21.62 3.11 -4.51
N ALA A 256 22.30 3.67 -5.50
CA ALA A 256 23.68 3.25 -5.85
C ALA A 256 24.70 3.46 -4.73
N GLY A 257 24.42 4.30 -3.75
CA GLY A 257 25.25 4.56 -2.57
C GLY A 257 24.77 3.85 -1.30
N ILE A 258 23.79 2.95 -1.40
CA ILE A 258 23.27 2.16 -0.27
C ILE A 258 23.81 0.74 -0.39
N ASP A 259 24.78 0.40 0.46
CA ASP A 259 25.41 -0.93 0.55
C ASP A 259 24.63 -1.91 1.45
N ARG A 260 23.66 -1.40 2.24
CA ARG A 260 22.83 -2.23 3.13
C ARG A 260 22.12 -3.34 2.36
N GLU A 261 22.18 -4.53 2.90
CA GLU A 261 21.39 -5.70 2.53
C GLU A 261 20.47 -6.05 3.71
N LEU A 262 19.23 -6.40 3.43
CA LEU A 262 18.32 -6.91 4.47
C LEU A 262 18.59 -8.39 4.66
N ASP A 263 18.55 -8.83 5.91
CA ASP A 263 18.52 -10.25 6.19
C ASP A 263 17.10 -10.83 6.07
N LEU A 264 17.00 -12.16 6.10
CA LEU A 264 15.70 -12.84 5.96
C LEU A 264 14.76 -12.51 7.11
N TYR A 265 15.27 -12.21 8.30
CA TYR A 265 14.45 -11.82 9.45
C TYR A 265 13.82 -10.44 9.25
N GLU A 266 14.58 -9.47 8.75
CA GLU A 266 14.06 -8.14 8.38
C GLU A 266 12.97 -8.26 7.29
N VAL A 267 13.22 -9.08 6.26
CA VAL A 267 12.22 -9.37 5.21
C VAL A 267 10.96 -10.01 5.79
N ALA A 268 11.09 -10.95 6.74
CA ALA A 268 9.94 -11.55 7.43
C ALA A 268 9.16 -10.54 8.26
N GLN A 269 9.83 -9.57 8.90
CA GLN A 269 9.17 -8.47 9.59
C GLN A 269 8.38 -7.60 8.62
N MET A 270 8.97 -7.21 7.48
CA MET A 270 8.32 -6.37 6.46
C MET A 270 7.16 -7.06 5.73
N THR A 271 7.13 -8.38 5.68
CA THR A 271 6.15 -9.16 4.89
C THR A 271 5.14 -9.93 5.74
N ARG A 272 5.38 -10.10 7.04
CA ARG A 272 4.56 -10.94 7.94
C ARG A 272 4.19 -10.20 9.22
N ALA A 273 5.18 -9.99 10.11
CA ALA A 273 4.92 -9.48 11.45
C ALA A 273 4.42 -8.04 11.47
N GLY A 274 5.05 -7.15 10.71
CA GLY A 274 4.66 -5.74 10.59
C GLY A 274 3.26 -5.56 10.02
N PRO A 275 2.91 -6.14 8.86
CA PRO A 275 1.56 -6.11 8.31
C PRO A 275 0.51 -6.69 9.27
N ALA A 276 0.78 -7.82 9.92
CA ALA A 276 -0.14 -8.40 10.90
C ALA A 276 -0.40 -7.44 12.07
N LYS A 277 0.65 -6.77 12.57
CA LYS A 277 0.53 -5.76 13.63
C LYS A 277 -0.28 -4.54 13.19
N SER A 278 0.01 -3.99 12.02
CA SER A 278 -0.70 -2.82 11.47
C SER A 278 -2.20 -3.09 11.25
N LEU A 279 -2.52 -4.33 10.87
CA LEU A 279 -3.90 -4.79 10.72
C LEU A 279 -4.59 -5.16 12.05
N GLY A 280 -3.89 -5.13 13.19
CA GLY A 280 -4.42 -5.56 14.48
C GLY A 280 -4.60 -7.08 14.59
N LEU A 281 -3.87 -7.86 13.81
CA LEU A 281 -3.99 -9.32 13.69
C LEU A 281 -2.83 -10.09 14.32
N SER A 282 -1.93 -9.44 15.07
CA SER A 282 -0.76 -10.09 15.69
C SER A 282 -1.12 -11.23 16.65
N HIS A 283 -2.36 -11.23 17.18
CA HIS A 283 -2.87 -12.31 18.03
C HIS A 283 -3.26 -13.57 17.25
N MET A 284 -3.27 -13.49 15.90
CA MET A 284 -3.62 -14.62 15.02
C MET A 284 -2.52 -14.94 14.01
N TYR A 285 -1.86 -13.92 13.46
CA TYR A 285 -0.96 -14.03 12.29
C TYR A 285 0.38 -13.34 12.54
N GLY A 286 1.32 -13.58 11.63
CA GLY A 286 2.59 -12.86 11.53
C GLY A 286 3.75 -13.48 12.30
N GLY A 287 3.56 -14.64 12.93
CA GLY A 287 4.61 -15.34 13.67
C GLY A 287 4.39 -16.85 13.77
N LEU A 288 5.32 -17.54 14.40
CA LEU A 288 5.32 -19.01 14.61
C LEU A 288 5.21 -19.38 16.11
N ALA A 289 4.53 -18.57 16.90
CA ALA A 289 4.34 -18.84 18.32
C ALA A 289 3.13 -19.77 18.57
N PRO A 290 3.13 -20.56 19.66
CA PRO A 290 1.97 -21.34 20.05
C PRO A 290 0.73 -20.47 20.27
N GLY A 291 -0.39 -20.87 19.69
CA GLY A 291 -1.67 -20.13 19.78
C GLY A 291 -1.95 -19.26 18.56
N LEU A 292 -0.98 -19.04 17.67
CA LEU A 292 -1.22 -18.41 16.37
C LEU A 292 -1.76 -19.41 15.34
N GLU A 293 -2.35 -18.89 14.27
CA GLU A 293 -2.76 -19.70 13.12
C GLU A 293 -1.55 -20.43 12.53
N GLY A 294 -1.74 -21.67 12.11
CA GLY A 294 -0.71 -22.50 11.51
C GLY A 294 -0.44 -22.14 10.06
N ASP A 295 -0.04 -20.89 9.80
CA ASP A 295 0.36 -20.39 8.49
C ASP A 295 1.89 -20.49 8.36
N VAL A 296 2.39 -21.54 7.70
CA VAL A 296 3.83 -21.85 7.61
C VAL A 296 4.21 -22.12 6.16
N ALA A 297 5.24 -21.42 5.67
CA ALA A 297 5.87 -21.71 4.39
C ALA A 297 7.31 -22.22 4.63
N VAL A 298 7.68 -23.29 3.95
CA VAL A 298 9.04 -23.87 3.94
C VAL A 298 9.62 -23.67 2.56
N PHE A 299 10.84 -23.13 2.52
CA PHE A 299 11.58 -22.88 1.29
C PHE A 299 12.94 -23.58 1.35
N ASP A 300 13.43 -24.08 0.23
CA ASP A 300 14.78 -24.63 0.09
C ASP A 300 15.80 -23.48 -0.03
N PHE A 301 16.09 -22.84 1.10
CA PHE A 301 17.05 -21.73 1.18
C PHE A 301 17.76 -21.71 2.54
N ASN A 302 19.09 -21.78 2.52
CA ASN A 302 19.91 -21.65 3.71
C ASN A 302 20.60 -20.27 3.75
N PRO A 303 20.14 -19.31 4.56
CA PRO A 303 20.73 -17.97 4.62
C PRO A 303 22.13 -17.94 5.24
N ASN A 304 22.60 -19.05 5.86
CA ASN A 304 23.91 -19.15 6.48
C ASN A 304 25.00 -19.69 5.51
N GLU A 305 24.61 -20.06 4.30
CA GLU A 305 25.55 -20.49 3.25
C GLU A 305 25.72 -19.40 2.19
N PRO A 306 26.89 -19.31 1.52
CA PRO A 306 27.05 -18.40 0.40
C PRO A 306 26.04 -18.73 -0.73
N TYR A 307 25.37 -17.72 -1.25
CA TYR A 307 24.41 -17.88 -2.35
C TYR A 307 24.61 -16.81 -3.43
N ALA A 308 24.31 -17.18 -4.67
CA ALA A 308 24.20 -16.22 -5.76
C ALA A 308 22.87 -15.45 -5.64
N PRO A 309 22.80 -14.18 -6.11
CA PRO A 309 21.56 -13.37 -6.01
C PRO A 309 20.32 -14.07 -6.57
N ASP A 310 20.44 -14.78 -7.70
CA ASP A 310 19.32 -15.46 -8.34
C ASP A 310 18.79 -16.66 -7.54
N ALA A 311 19.59 -17.22 -6.63
CA ALA A 311 19.14 -18.29 -5.73
C ALA A 311 18.01 -17.82 -4.81
N ILE A 312 18.02 -16.54 -4.40
CA ILE A 312 16.93 -15.94 -3.60
C ILE A 312 15.61 -15.98 -4.39
N GLU A 313 15.62 -15.42 -5.61
CA GLU A 313 14.40 -15.37 -6.45
C GLU A 313 13.90 -16.79 -6.75
N THR A 314 14.80 -17.72 -7.06
CA THR A 314 14.45 -19.11 -7.34
C THR A 314 13.82 -19.81 -6.13
N ALA A 315 14.47 -19.76 -4.97
CA ALA A 315 14.01 -20.45 -3.76
C ALA A 315 12.66 -19.93 -3.27
N PHE A 316 12.44 -18.61 -3.30
CA PHE A 316 11.20 -18.02 -2.81
C PHE A 316 10.07 -17.97 -3.85
N SER A 317 10.33 -18.37 -5.10
CA SER A 317 9.29 -18.43 -6.15
C SER A 317 8.31 -19.57 -5.98
N ASN A 318 8.71 -20.65 -5.30
CA ASN A 318 7.85 -21.79 -5.02
C ASN A 318 8.20 -22.39 -3.66
N ALA A 319 7.23 -22.50 -2.77
CA ALA A 319 7.44 -23.14 -1.48
C ALA A 319 7.56 -24.67 -1.67
N GLU A 320 8.48 -25.30 -0.95
CA GLU A 320 8.54 -26.76 -0.84
C GLU A 320 7.29 -27.29 -0.15
N CYS A 321 6.93 -26.67 0.98
CA CYS A 321 5.68 -26.96 1.69
C CYS A 321 5.00 -25.67 2.11
N LEU A 322 3.67 -25.64 2.06
CA LEU A 322 2.87 -24.53 2.60
C LEU A 322 1.69 -25.05 3.40
N PHE A 323 1.55 -24.55 4.59
CA PHE A 323 0.39 -24.78 5.45
C PHE A 323 -0.40 -23.48 5.60
N LYS A 324 -1.73 -23.58 5.51
CA LYS A 324 -2.67 -22.48 5.77
C LYS A 324 -3.68 -22.89 6.81
N ALA A 325 -3.69 -22.17 7.94
CA ALA A 325 -4.49 -22.55 9.13
C ALA A 325 -4.33 -24.03 9.53
N GLY A 326 -3.09 -24.55 9.50
CA GLY A 326 -2.74 -25.92 9.80
C GLY A 326 -3.09 -26.96 8.73
N VAL A 327 -3.68 -26.58 7.60
CA VAL A 327 -3.97 -27.47 6.48
C VAL A 327 -2.86 -27.32 5.42
N GLN A 328 -2.25 -28.44 5.04
CA GLN A 328 -1.25 -28.45 3.97
C GLN A 328 -1.89 -28.11 2.63
N VAL A 329 -1.37 -27.11 1.95
CA VAL A 329 -1.87 -26.64 0.65
C VAL A 329 -0.83 -26.82 -0.47
N ILE A 330 0.45 -26.86 -0.12
CA ILE A 330 1.56 -27.25 -1.01
C ILE A 330 2.37 -28.35 -0.35
N ASP A 331 2.72 -29.36 -1.14
CA ASP A 331 3.62 -30.46 -0.78
C ASP A 331 4.51 -30.77 -1.99
N ASP A 332 5.83 -30.85 -1.76
CA ASP A 332 6.82 -31.07 -2.83
C ASP A 332 6.59 -30.14 -4.05
N HIS A 333 6.39 -28.83 -3.77
CA HIS A 333 6.13 -27.76 -4.74
C HIS A 333 4.80 -27.83 -5.49
N GLU A 334 3.94 -28.83 -5.22
CA GLU A 334 2.66 -29.05 -5.91
C GLU A 334 1.47 -28.65 -5.03
N ILE A 335 0.44 -28.06 -5.64
CA ILE A 335 -0.80 -27.71 -4.92
C ILE A 335 -1.59 -28.97 -4.64
N VAL A 336 -1.70 -29.36 -3.37
CA VAL A 336 -2.40 -30.58 -2.92
C VAL A 336 -3.80 -30.30 -2.36
N SER A 337 -4.09 -29.06 -1.98
CA SER A 337 -5.43 -28.66 -1.51
C SER A 337 -5.68 -27.16 -1.71
N ASN A 338 -6.97 -26.77 -1.64
CA ASN A 338 -7.37 -25.35 -1.69
C ASN A 338 -7.30 -24.65 -0.33
N GLY A 339 -6.89 -25.34 0.72
CA GLY A 339 -6.84 -24.84 2.09
C GLY A 339 -8.21 -24.44 2.66
N ASN A 340 -8.17 -23.88 3.84
CA ASN A 340 -9.35 -23.30 4.48
C ASN A 340 -9.51 -21.81 4.06
N LYS A 341 -10.52 -21.56 3.25
CA LYS A 341 -10.88 -20.19 2.89
C LYS A 341 -11.55 -19.52 4.09
N ARG A 342 -11.07 -18.35 4.49
CA ARG A 342 -11.65 -17.55 5.58
C ARG A 342 -11.73 -16.09 5.15
N THR A 343 -12.82 -15.43 5.52
CA THR A 343 -12.98 -13.98 5.36
C THR A 343 -13.05 -13.33 6.74
N LEU A 344 -12.21 -12.34 6.98
CA LEU A 344 -12.24 -11.55 8.19
C LEU A 344 -12.99 -10.24 7.93
N TRP A 345 -13.89 -9.84 8.81
CA TRP A 345 -14.51 -8.53 8.77
C TRP A 345 -14.80 -8.03 10.18
N VAL A 346 -14.97 -6.72 10.32
CA VAL A 346 -15.20 -6.06 11.60
C VAL A 346 -16.69 -5.71 11.73
N ASN A 347 -17.28 -6.11 12.85
CA ASN A 347 -18.61 -5.69 13.25
C ASN A 347 -18.49 -4.66 14.37
N THR A 348 -18.80 -3.40 14.06
CA THR A 348 -18.72 -2.32 15.03
C THR A 348 -20.10 -2.00 15.58
N LYS A 349 -20.27 -2.21 16.89
CA LYS A 349 -21.46 -1.81 17.60
C LYS A 349 -21.32 -0.36 18.04
N VAL A 350 -22.26 0.48 17.63
CA VAL A 350 -22.30 1.92 17.91
C VAL A 350 -23.66 2.32 18.45
N ASN A 351 -23.73 3.47 19.13
CA ASN A 351 -25.01 4.09 19.47
C ASN A 351 -25.61 4.73 18.20
N GLU A 352 -26.67 4.12 17.69
CA GLU A 352 -27.33 4.62 16.48
C GLU A 352 -27.97 5.98 16.73
N ASN A 353 -27.74 6.92 15.80
CA ASN A 353 -28.45 8.19 15.74
C ASN A 353 -29.30 8.22 14.45
N PRO A 354 -30.63 7.97 14.55
CA PRO A 354 -31.51 7.92 13.38
C PRO A 354 -31.53 9.22 12.56
N GLN A 355 -31.29 10.38 13.18
CA GLN A 355 -31.23 11.65 12.46
C GLN A 355 -29.97 11.72 11.61
N VAL A 356 -28.82 11.41 12.18
CA VAL A 356 -27.55 11.36 11.42
C VAL A 356 -27.64 10.40 10.25
N MET A 357 -28.26 9.23 10.44
CA MET A 357 -28.43 8.27 9.35
C MET A 357 -29.34 8.79 8.23
N ARG A 358 -30.40 9.56 8.56
CA ARG A 358 -31.20 10.23 7.54
C ARG A 358 -30.39 11.27 6.78
N ASP A 359 -29.71 12.15 7.50
CA ASP A 359 -28.90 13.22 6.91
C ASP A 359 -27.81 12.68 5.97
N VAL A 360 -27.14 11.58 6.37
CA VAL A 360 -26.14 10.89 5.51
C VAL A 360 -26.80 10.32 4.26
N LYS A 361 -27.96 9.65 4.37
CA LYS A 361 -28.68 9.10 3.21
C LYS A 361 -29.14 10.20 2.25
N GLU A 362 -29.68 11.29 2.76
CA GLU A 362 -30.11 12.43 1.95
C GLU A 362 -28.94 13.07 1.21
N LYS A 363 -27.81 13.31 1.90
CA LYS A 363 -26.60 13.83 1.26
C LYS A 363 -26.06 12.87 0.20
N PHE A 364 -26.01 11.57 0.49
CA PHE A 364 -25.54 10.57 -0.46
C PHE A 364 -26.37 10.58 -1.74
N LEU A 365 -27.70 10.51 -1.64
CA LEU A 365 -28.61 10.55 -2.78
C LEU A 365 -28.59 11.88 -3.56
N ARG A 366 -28.07 12.95 -2.97
CA ARG A 366 -27.93 14.23 -3.66
C ARG A 366 -26.77 14.22 -4.67
N TYR A 367 -25.72 13.46 -4.39
CA TYR A 367 -24.48 13.48 -5.17
C TYR A 367 -24.22 12.20 -5.97
N TYR A 368 -24.88 11.10 -5.62
CA TYR A 368 -24.68 9.79 -6.24
C TYR A 368 -25.97 9.22 -6.81
N THR A 369 -25.87 8.51 -7.94
CA THR A 369 -26.99 7.83 -8.59
C THR A 369 -27.31 6.47 -7.99
N VAL A 370 -26.37 5.89 -7.22
CA VAL A 370 -26.53 4.65 -6.46
C VAL A 370 -26.97 4.93 -5.02
N THR A 371 -27.47 3.92 -4.33
CA THR A 371 -27.86 4.02 -2.92
C THR A 371 -26.86 3.30 -2.01
N LEU A 372 -26.85 3.62 -0.72
CA LEU A 372 -26.01 2.91 0.25
C LEU A 372 -26.25 1.39 0.27
N ASN A 373 -27.44 0.93 -0.10
CA ASN A 373 -27.76 -0.49 -0.16
C ASN A 373 -27.01 -1.23 -1.28
N ASN A 374 -26.54 -0.52 -2.31
CA ASN A 374 -25.74 -1.10 -3.39
C ASN A 374 -24.36 -1.58 -2.90
N TYR A 375 -23.89 -1.07 -1.75
CA TYR A 375 -22.62 -1.45 -1.14
C TYR A 375 -22.74 -2.60 -0.12
N GLU A 376 -23.93 -3.18 0.02
CA GLU A 376 -24.12 -4.33 0.90
C GLU A 376 -23.47 -5.58 0.29
N VAL A 377 -22.55 -6.21 1.02
CA VAL A 377 -21.87 -7.45 0.60
C VAL A 377 -22.74 -8.65 0.95
N SER A 378 -23.13 -9.43 -0.06
CA SER A 378 -23.87 -10.65 0.14
C SER A 378 -23.05 -11.74 0.85
N GLY A 379 -23.70 -12.53 1.72
CA GLY A 379 -23.04 -13.56 2.53
C GLY A 379 -22.30 -14.64 1.72
N HIS A 380 -22.70 -14.91 0.46
CA HIS A 380 -22.01 -15.90 -0.35
C HIS A 380 -20.60 -15.50 -0.82
N TYR A 381 -20.26 -14.19 -0.76
CA TYR A 381 -18.91 -13.69 -0.99
C TYR A 381 -18.00 -13.78 0.25
N LEU A 382 -18.52 -14.23 1.38
CA LEU A 382 -17.82 -14.27 2.67
C LEU A 382 -17.69 -15.72 3.18
N PRO A 383 -16.84 -16.56 2.57
CA PRO A 383 -16.67 -17.94 3.03
C PRO A 383 -16.05 -17.96 4.44
N ASN A 384 -16.58 -18.85 5.30
CA ASN A 384 -16.10 -19.07 6.68
C ASN A 384 -15.81 -17.76 7.43
N PRO A 385 -16.80 -16.88 7.62
CA PRO A 385 -16.56 -15.57 8.18
C PRO A 385 -16.01 -15.67 9.60
N TYR A 386 -14.93 -14.94 9.86
CA TYR A 386 -14.43 -14.65 11.20
C TYR A 386 -14.72 -13.19 11.50
N VAL A 387 -15.60 -12.95 12.47
CA VAL A 387 -16.07 -11.61 12.82
C VAL A 387 -15.28 -11.07 13.99
N ILE A 388 -14.66 -9.92 13.82
CA ILE A 388 -14.01 -9.18 14.89
C ILE A 388 -15.03 -8.20 15.46
N GLU A 389 -15.46 -8.42 16.70
CA GLU A 389 -16.43 -7.56 17.35
C GLU A 389 -15.73 -6.36 18.02
N VAL A 390 -16.20 -5.16 17.70
CA VAL A 390 -15.74 -3.91 18.30
C VAL A 390 -16.93 -3.20 18.93
N ASP A 391 -16.90 -2.98 20.24
CA ASP A 391 -17.94 -2.24 20.96
C ASP A 391 -17.48 -0.79 21.19
N ALA A 392 -18.10 0.14 20.48
CA ALA A 392 -17.89 1.58 20.56
C ALA A 392 -19.14 2.31 21.12
N THR A 393 -19.93 1.64 21.95
CA THR A 393 -21.15 2.22 22.56
C THR A 393 -20.89 3.00 23.85
N GLN A 394 -19.61 3.09 24.32
CA GLN A 394 -19.22 3.74 25.57
C GLN A 394 -18.95 5.22 25.40
#